data_2f520ec8be3cd7ed8971ac9b136f7b13
#
_entry.id   2f520ec8be3cd7ed8971ac9b136f7b13
#
_cell.length_a   1.000
_cell.length_b   1.000
_cell.length_c   1.000
_cell.angle_alpha   90.00
_cell.angle_beta   90.00
_cell.angle_gamma   90.00
#
_symmetry.space_group_name_H-M   'P 1'
#
loop_
_entity.id
_entity.type
_entity.pdbx_description
1 polymer ?
#
loop_
_entity_poly.entity_id
_entity_poly.type
_entity_poly.pdbx_seq_one_letter_code
_entity_poly.pdbx_strand_id
1 'polypeptide(L)'
;EYCRETPATRRPHQAQGHEMEMSLIMAKLSHEAGASWILSRSGYSGIQKYAQTWTGDNNSSWKSLQYDNTILASMGLSGLIHAGCDIGGFWGETPDSELLLRWIQNGVFTPRFCIHSYKDIPTEPDLHEVTHPKHFKSIQKFMQLRTELIPYLEEQSKLASEQGIPIMRPTVYDFQDEPETYNQSFEYIFGDKFFIAPIYQPECTSREFYLPGKGITWTHYFTKEEYQGGQQISLDIGLEDIPVFTRD
;
A
#
# COMPACT_ATOMS: atom_id res chain seq x y z
N GLU A 1 -4.73 17.13 19.02
CA GLU A 1 -4.79 18.00 20.24
C GLU A 1 -3.79 19.16 20.24
N TYR A 2 -2.94 19.31 19.24
CA TYR A 2 -1.85 20.29 19.24
C TYR A 2 -2.18 21.67 18.65
N CYS A 3 -3.43 21.95 18.30
CA CYS A 3 -3.83 23.29 17.81
C CYS A 3 -5.10 23.79 18.47
N ARG A 4 -5.13 23.86 19.80
CA ARG A 4 -6.10 24.68 20.52
C ARG A 4 -5.47 26.01 20.94
N GLU A 5 -5.21 26.88 19.98
CA GLU A 5 -5.12 28.29 20.31
C GLU A 5 -6.52 28.89 20.43
N THR A 6 -6.68 29.72 21.44
CA THR A 6 -7.94 30.41 21.71
C THR A 6 -8.40 31.24 20.52
N PRO A 7 -9.69 31.29 20.22
CA PRO A 7 -10.25 31.96 19.03
C PRO A 7 -9.92 33.46 18.89
N ALA A 8 -9.37 34.09 19.90
CA ALA A 8 -9.13 35.54 19.93
C ALA A 8 -7.84 35.99 19.21
N THR A 9 -6.94 35.08 18.82
CA THR A 9 -5.62 35.45 18.26
C THR A 9 -5.44 35.05 16.79
N ARG A 10 -6.37 34.33 16.18
CA ARG A 10 -6.27 33.94 14.77
C ARG A 10 -7.05 34.85 13.85
N ARG A 11 -6.39 35.48 12.91
CA ARG A 11 -7.07 36.04 11.72
C ARG A 11 -7.45 34.84 10.83
N PRO A 12 -8.73 34.58 10.54
CA PRO A 12 -9.23 33.37 9.91
C PRO A 12 -8.58 33.03 8.54
N HIS A 13 -8.05 34.01 7.85
CA HIS A 13 -7.49 33.85 6.49
C HIS A 13 -5.98 33.59 6.44
N GLN A 14 -5.26 33.71 7.56
CA GLN A 14 -3.82 33.44 7.61
C GLN A 14 -3.48 32.05 8.15
N ALA A 15 -4.40 31.40 8.86
CA ALA A 15 -4.13 30.10 9.50
C ALA A 15 -4.22 28.91 8.53
N GLN A 16 -5.09 28.96 7.52
CA GLN A 16 -5.34 27.82 6.63
C GLN A 16 -4.19 27.53 5.63
N GLY A 17 -3.39 28.52 5.26
CA GLY A 17 -2.23 28.32 4.39
C GLY A 17 -1.03 27.76 5.14
N HIS A 18 -0.79 28.19 6.37
CA HIS A 18 0.42 27.85 7.11
C HIS A 18 0.45 26.40 7.66
N GLU A 19 -0.70 25.79 7.92
CA GLU A 19 -0.73 24.40 8.41
C GLU A 19 -0.28 23.39 7.34
N MET A 20 -0.65 23.60 6.10
CA MET A 20 -0.22 22.74 4.97
C MET A 20 1.24 23.02 4.62
N GLU A 21 1.66 24.28 4.61
CA GLU A 21 3.05 24.68 4.34
C GLU A 21 3.99 24.18 5.43
N MET A 22 3.56 24.10 6.69
CA MET A 22 4.40 23.67 7.81
C MET A 22 5.01 22.29 7.58
N SER A 23 4.21 21.31 7.16
CA SER A 23 4.70 19.95 6.91
C SER A 23 5.75 19.92 5.81
N LEU A 24 5.54 20.67 4.73
CA LEU A 24 6.50 20.78 3.65
C LEU A 24 7.79 21.46 4.09
N ILE A 25 7.68 22.56 4.84
CA ILE A 25 8.84 23.30 5.36
C ILE A 25 9.64 22.42 6.32
N MET A 26 8.99 21.70 7.24
CA MET A 26 9.66 20.79 8.16
C MET A 26 10.41 19.67 7.43
N ALA A 27 9.77 19.03 6.45
CA ALA A 27 10.41 18.00 5.64
C ALA A 27 11.60 18.56 4.84
N LYS A 28 11.44 19.74 4.24
CA LYS A 28 12.51 20.41 3.50
C LYS A 28 13.69 20.75 4.41
N LEU A 29 13.46 21.37 5.55
CA LEU A 29 14.52 21.73 6.50
C LEU A 29 15.24 20.49 7.06
N SER A 30 14.53 19.41 7.34
CA SER A 30 15.13 18.14 7.75
C SER A 30 16.04 17.57 6.66
N HIS A 31 15.59 17.64 5.40
CA HIS A 31 16.40 17.21 4.25
C HIS A 31 17.65 18.08 4.07
N GLU A 32 17.51 19.41 4.13
CA GLU A 32 18.62 20.37 4.04
C GLU A 32 19.62 20.24 5.21
N ALA A 33 19.14 19.79 6.38
CA ALA A 33 19.99 19.47 7.52
C ALA A 33 20.73 18.11 7.38
N GLY A 34 20.52 17.37 6.29
CA GLY A 34 21.24 16.14 5.98
C GLY A 34 20.52 14.86 6.39
N ALA A 35 19.23 14.90 6.72
CA ALA A 35 18.47 13.68 6.94
C ALA A 35 18.37 12.87 5.65
N SER A 36 18.87 11.64 5.67
CA SER A 36 18.87 10.73 4.50
C SER A 36 17.52 10.03 4.31
N TRP A 37 16.68 9.99 5.33
CA TRP A 37 15.37 9.38 5.30
C TRP A 37 14.38 10.18 6.14
N ILE A 38 13.26 10.56 5.56
CA ILE A 38 12.24 11.36 6.22
C ILE A 38 10.88 10.71 5.96
N LEU A 39 10.11 10.53 7.02
CA LEU A 39 8.71 10.08 6.98
C LEU A 39 7.83 11.19 7.55
N SER A 40 6.85 11.66 6.78
CA SER A 40 5.92 12.68 7.21
C SER A 40 4.48 12.19 7.04
N ARG A 41 3.71 12.25 8.13
CA ARG A 41 2.28 11.93 8.11
C ARG A 41 1.47 12.99 7.38
N SER A 42 1.79 14.25 7.65
CA SER A 42 1.12 15.40 7.04
C SER A 42 1.87 15.83 5.79
N GLY A 43 1.11 16.18 4.76
CA GLY A 43 1.70 16.71 3.54
C GLY A 43 0.68 16.86 2.42
N TYR A 44 1.13 17.42 1.32
CA TYR A 44 0.40 17.55 0.07
C TYR A 44 1.38 17.46 -1.09
N SER A 45 0.91 17.56 -2.32
CA SER A 45 1.75 17.50 -3.52
C SER A 45 2.94 18.46 -3.42
N GLY A 46 4.15 17.91 -3.58
CA GLY A 46 5.43 18.61 -3.35
C GLY A 46 6.24 18.01 -2.21
N ILE A 47 5.60 17.38 -1.21
CA ILE A 47 6.31 16.78 -0.07
C ILE A 47 7.12 15.54 -0.49
N GLN A 48 6.68 14.84 -1.53
CA GLN A 48 7.38 13.66 -2.09
C GLN A 48 8.83 13.95 -2.50
N LYS A 49 9.17 15.22 -2.71
CA LYS A 49 10.55 15.64 -2.98
C LYS A 49 11.47 15.41 -1.77
N TYR A 50 10.94 15.41 -0.57
CA TYR A 50 11.69 15.39 0.68
C TYR A 50 11.37 14.21 1.58
N ALA A 51 10.14 13.70 1.53
CA ALA A 51 9.65 12.71 2.49
C ALA A 51 8.79 11.64 1.85
N GLN A 52 8.83 10.46 2.45
CA GLN A 52 7.84 9.40 2.29
C GLN A 52 6.62 9.69 3.17
N THR A 53 5.52 8.98 2.94
CA THR A 53 4.31 9.11 3.74
C THR A 53 3.63 7.76 3.98
N TRP A 54 2.58 7.76 4.79
CA TRP A 54 1.74 6.56 5.01
C TRP A 54 0.29 6.97 5.29
N THR A 55 -0.59 5.98 5.32
CA THR A 55 -2.05 6.19 5.50
C THR A 55 -2.45 6.62 6.92
N GLY A 56 -1.50 6.73 7.84
CA GLY A 56 -1.73 7.12 9.23
C GLY A 56 -2.12 5.95 10.11
N ASP A 57 -2.81 6.26 11.22
CA ASP A 57 -3.16 5.32 12.29
C ASP A 57 -4.41 4.51 11.91
N ASN A 58 -4.27 3.54 11.04
CA ASN A 58 -5.37 2.70 10.61
C ASN A 58 -5.81 1.73 11.70
N ASN A 59 -7.11 1.48 11.78
CA ASN A 59 -7.65 0.45 12.66
C ASN A 59 -7.28 -0.94 12.15
N SER A 60 -6.98 -1.85 13.07
CA SER A 60 -6.72 -3.26 12.77
C SER A 60 -8.02 -3.97 12.36
N SER A 61 -8.34 -3.94 11.07
CA SER A 61 -9.59 -4.47 10.52
C SER A 61 -9.48 -4.82 9.04
N TRP A 62 -10.31 -5.76 8.58
CA TRP A 62 -10.49 -6.09 7.17
C TRP A 62 -10.89 -4.88 6.32
N LYS A 63 -11.68 -3.99 6.90
CA LYS A 63 -12.09 -2.76 6.24
C LYS A 63 -10.90 -1.84 5.96
N SER A 64 -9.99 -1.68 6.92
CA SER A 64 -8.77 -0.90 6.72
C SER A 64 -7.87 -1.52 5.67
N LEU A 65 -7.64 -2.83 5.71
CA LEU A 65 -6.88 -3.53 4.67
C LEU A 65 -7.45 -3.27 3.26
N GLN A 66 -8.78 -3.29 3.12
CA GLN A 66 -9.44 -3.02 1.85
C GLN A 66 -9.24 -1.58 1.39
N TYR A 67 -9.40 -0.60 2.28
CA TYR A 67 -9.27 0.81 1.95
C TYR A 67 -7.84 1.25 1.71
N ASP A 68 -6.87 0.68 2.41
CA ASP A 68 -5.46 1.04 2.25
C ASP A 68 -5.00 0.90 0.81
N ASN A 69 -5.38 -0.15 0.11
CA ASN A 69 -5.03 -0.33 -1.30
C ASN A 69 -5.55 0.80 -2.19
N THR A 70 -6.81 1.17 -2.02
CA THR A 70 -7.42 2.27 -2.79
C THR A 70 -6.76 3.61 -2.47
N ILE A 71 -6.49 3.87 -1.19
CA ILE A 71 -5.81 5.09 -0.75
C ILE A 71 -4.40 5.15 -1.32
N LEU A 72 -3.62 4.07 -1.23
CA LEU A 72 -2.24 4.03 -1.71
C LEU A 72 -2.16 4.22 -3.23
N ALA A 73 -3.05 3.58 -3.99
CA ALA A 73 -3.13 3.79 -5.44
C ALA A 73 -3.48 5.25 -5.79
N SER A 74 -4.40 5.87 -5.05
CA SER A 74 -4.77 7.29 -5.20
C SER A 74 -3.65 8.23 -4.81
N MET A 75 -2.88 7.91 -3.76
CA MET A 75 -1.69 8.66 -3.35
C MET A 75 -0.63 8.60 -4.46
N GLY A 76 -0.43 7.45 -5.08
CA GLY A 76 0.45 7.30 -6.25
C GLY A 76 0.07 8.25 -7.36
N LEU A 77 -1.21 8.32 -7.75
CA LEU A 77 -1.72 9.26 -8.76
C LEU A 77 -1.52 10.73 -8.38
N SER A 78 -1.43 11.01 -7.08
CA SER A 78 -1.17 12.36 -6.55
C SER A 78 0.34 12.67 -6.43
N GLY A 79 1.22 11.79 -6.92
CA GLY A 79 2.67 11.95 -6.88
C GLY A 79 3.32 11.51 -5.57
N LEU A 80 2.57 10.94 -4.62
CA LEU A 80 3.09 10.41 -3.35
C LEU A 80 3.54 8.95 -3.55
N ILE A 81 4.59 8.76 -4.34
CA ILE A 81 5.01 7.46 -4.88
C ILE A 81 5.57 6.49 -3.84
N HIS A 82 6.12 7.01 -2.74
CA HIS A 82 6.67 6.22 -1.63
C HIS A 82 5.70 6.21 -0.44
N ALA A 83 4.52 5.64 -0.65
CA ALA A 83 3.50 5.52 0.37
C ALA A 83 3.31 4.06 0.82
N GLY A 84 2.83 3.87 2.03
CA GLY A 84 2.47 2.58 2.60
C GLY A 84 1.45 2.72 3.72
N CYS A 85 1.10 1.61 4.33
CA CYS A 85 0.26 1.57 5.52
C CYS A 85 0.98 0.88 6.67
N ASP A 86 0.42 0.94 7.86
CA ASP A 86 0.86 0.16 9.00
C ASP A 86 0.25 -1.25 8.89
N ILE A 87 1.08 -2.22 8.48
CA ILE A 87 0.67 -3.61 8.24
C ILE A 87 0.25 -4.25 9.56
N GLY A 88 -0.95 -4.81 9.57
CA GLY A 88 -1.59 -5.36 10.76
C GLY A 88 -2.50 -4.37 11.48
N GLY A 89 -2.51 -3.10 11.06
CA GLY A 89 -3.22 -2.01 11.68
C GLY A 89 -2.47 -1.39 12.86
N PHE A 90 -2.57 -0.06 13.00
CA PHE A 90 -1.86 0.67 14.04
C PHE A 90 -2.53 0.56 15.41
N TRP A 91 -3.85 0.71 15.46
CA TRP A 91 -4.63 0.69 16.71
C TRP A 91 -5.88 -0.18 16.61
N GLY A 92 -6.62 -0.29 17.70
CA GLY A 92 -7.80 -1.16 17.82
C GLY A 92 -7.44 -2.54 18.34
N GLU A 93 -8.31 -3.50 18.09
CA GLU A 93 -8.08 -4.90 18.51
C GLU A 93 -6.87 -5.49 17.78
N THR A 94 -6.19 -6.42 18.42
CA THR A 94 -5.11 -7.17 17.80
C THR A 94 -5.66 -7.96 16.61
N PRO A 95 -5.06 -7.88 15.41
CA PRO A 95 -5.54 -8.64 14.26
C PRO A 95 -5.48 -10.13 14.54
N ASP A 96 -6.46 -10.87 14.04
CA ASP A 96 -6.31 -12.31 13.98
C ASP A 96 -5.19 -12.72 12.99
N SER A 97 -4.79 -13.98 13.07
CA SER A 97 -3.64 -14.44 12.29
C SER A 97 -3.90 -14.50 10.78
N GLU A 98 -5.16 -14.61 10.34
CA GLU A 98 -5.51 -14.54 8.93
C GLU A 98 -5.39 -13.10 8.43
N LEU A 99 -5.99 -12.15 9.12
CA LEU A 99 -5.91 -10.72 8.77
C LEU A 99 -4.47 -10.26 8.68
N LEU A 100 -3.63 -10.62 9.66
CA LEU A 100 -2.20 -10.27 9.65
C LEU A 100 -1.49 -10.87 8.43
N LEU A 101 -1.72 -12.15 8.13
CA LEU A 101 -1.12 -12.81 6.97
C LEU A 101 -1.56 -12.14 5.65
N ARG A 102 -2.85 -11.88 5.48
CA ARG A 102 -3.37 -11.19 4.28
C ARG A 102 -2.82 -9.78 4.12
N TRP A 103 -2.64 -9.07 5.23
CA TRP A 103 -2.02 -7.74 5.20
C TRP A 103 -0.54 -7.78 4.81
N ILE A 104 0.21 -8.78 5.32
CA ILE A 104 1.60 -9.01 4.91
C ILE A 104 1.69 -9.39 3.43
N GLN A 105 0.84 -10.31 2.96
CA GLN A 105 0.78 -10.70 1.54
C GLN A 105 0.59 -9.51 0.63
N ASN A 106 -0.35 -8.63 0.97
CA ASN A 106 -0.60 -7.41 0.23
C ASN A 106 0.55 -6.41 0.35
N GLY A 107 1.06 -6.20 1.57
CA GLY A 107 2.13 -5.24 1.85
C GLY A 107 3.42 -5.51 1.09
N VAL A 108 3.72 -6.76 0.75
CA VAL A 108 4.88 -7.12 -0.09
C VAL A 108 4.89 -6.35 -1.41
N PHE A 109 3.71 -6.08 -1.96
CA PHE A 109 3.51 -5.40 -3.24
C PHE A 109 3.06 -3.93 -3.07
N THR A 110 3.48 -3.27 -2.00
CA THR A 110 3.30 -1.83 -1.80
C THR A 110 4.64 -1.11 -1.82
N PRO A 111 4.71 0.18 -2.17
CA PRO A 111 5.99 0.89 -2.24
C PRO A 111 6.73 0.90 -0.90
N ARG A 112 6.05 1.16 0.21
CA ARG A 112 6.60 1.12 1.56
C ARG A 112 6.01 -0.06 2.34
N PHE A 113 6.88 -0.95 2.85
CA PHE A 113 6.51 -2.06 3.72
C PHE A 113 6.89 -1.74 5.16
N CYS A 114 5.91 -1.71 6.05
CA CYS A 114 6.14 -1.45 7.48
C CYS A 114 5.12 -2.21 8.33
N ILE A 115 5.60 -3.12 9.17
CA ILE A 115 4.80 -3.72 10.23
C ILE A 115 4.92 -2.80 11.44
N HIS A 116 3.82 -2.16 11.84
CA HIS A 116 3.83 -1.17 12.91
C HIS A 116 2.46 -1.13 13.61
N SER A 117 2.49 -1.06 14.93
CA SER A 117 1.29 -0.98 15.76
C SER A 117 1.54 -0.24 17.06
N TYR A 118 0.48 0.28 17.63
CA TYR A 118 0.42 0.80 19.00
C TYR A 118 -0.74 0.13 19.74
N LYS A 119 -0.46 -0.40 20.92
CA LYS A 119 -1.45 -1.02 21.79
C LYS A 119 -1.44 -0.33 23.14
N ASP A 120 -2.60 0.18 23.55
CA ASP A 120 -2.77 0.85 24.83
C ASP A 120 -2.82 -0.11 26.03
N ILE A 121 -3.06 -1.38 25.75
CA ILE A 121 -3.29 -2.40 26.78
C ILE A 121 -2.03 -3.26 26.91
N PRO A 122 -1.26 -3.15 28.02
CA PRO A 122 -0.02 -3.91 28.22
C PRO A 122 -0.18 -5.43 28.21
N THR A 123 -1.41 -5.93 28.26
CA THR A 123 -1.74 -7.36 28.28
C THR A 123 -2.14 -7.88 26.90
N GLU A 124 -2.25 -7.03 25.89
CA GLU A 124 -2.51 -7.47 24.53
C GLU A 124 -1.24 -8.05 23.89
N PRO A 125 -1.35 -9.15 23.16
CA PRO A 125 -0.21 -9.73 22.47
C PRO A 125 0.30 -8.78 21.38
N ASP A 126 1.62 -8.74 21.21
CA ASP A 126 2.26 -8.07 20.09
C ASP A 126 1.94 -8.79 18.77
N LEU A 127 2.11 -8.09 17.62
CA LEU A 127 1.80 -8.65 16.31
C LEU A 127 2.53 -9.98 16.03
N HIS A 128 3.75 -10.15 16.53
CA HIS A 128 4.50 -11.41 16.39
C HIS A 128 3.91 -12.56 17.21
N GLU A 129 3.20 -12.29 18.30
CA GLU A 129 2.55 -13.28 19.15
C GLU A 129 1.21 -13.76 18.55
N VAL A 130 0.60 -12.95 17.69
CA VAL A 130 -0.65 -13.27 16.97
C VAL A 130 -0.43 -14.30 15.88
N THR A 131 0.81 -14.44 15.41
CA THR A 131 1.13 -15.34 14.31
C THR A 131 0.90 -16.78 14.70
N HIS A 132 -0.14 -17.38 14.13
CA HIS A 132 -0.36 -18.81 14.35
C HIS A 132 0.82 -19.61 13.78
N PRO A 133 1.34 -20.65 14.50
CA PRO A 133 2.51 -21.41 14.05
C PRO A 133 2.40 -21.97 12.62
N LYS A 134 1.20 -22.34 12.18
CA LYS A 134 0.95 -22.79 10.80
C LYS A 134 1.18 -21.71 9.74
N HIS A 135 1.05 -20.42 10.10
CA HIS A 135 1.21 -19.29 9.17
C HIS A 135 2.64 -18.74 9.15
N PHE A 136 3.47 -19.13 10.11
CA PHE A 136 4.83 -18.61 10.25
C PHE A 136 5.68 -18.83 8.98
N LYS A 137 5.60 -20.03 8.39
CA LYS A 137 6.31 -20.34 7.14
C LYS A 137 5.84 -19.48 5.97
N SER A 138 4.54 -19.22 5.89
CA SER A 138 3.97 -18.35 4.85
C SER A 138 4.44 -16.91 5.04
N ILE A 139 4.43 -16.40 6.27
CA ILE A 139 4.97 -15.08 6.57
C ILE A 139 6.45 -15.00 6.19
N GLN A 140 7.27 -15.98 6.56
CA GLN A 140 8.68 -16.01 6.16
C GLN A 140 8.86 -15.99 4.64
N LYS A 141 8.05 -16.78 3.89
CA LYS A 141 8.07 -16.80 2.43
C LYS A 141 7.79 -15.40 1.86
N PHE A 142 6.78 -14.70 2.36
CA PHE A 142 6.44 -13.36 1.88
C PHE A 142 7.48 -12.30 2.30
N MET A 143 8.06 -12.40 3.48
CA MET A 143 9.17 -11.54 3.89
C MET A 143 10.41 -11.74 3.01
N GLN A 144 10.72 -13.01 2.67
CA GLN A 144 11.79 -13.34 1.72
C GLN A 144 11.51 -12.75 0.34
N LEU A 145 10.27 -12.92 -0.17
CA LEU A 145 9.84 -12.34 -1.44
C LEU A 145 9.99 -10.81 -1.44
N ARG A 146 9.62 -10.14 -0.34
CA ARG A 146 9.85 -8.68 -0.23
C ARG A 146 11.31 -8.30 -0.38
N THR A 147 12.21 -9.10 0.20
CA THR A 147 13.66 -8.86 0.08
C THR A 147 14.13 -9.05 -1.37
N GLU A 148 13.63 -10.07 -2.05
CA GLU A 148 13.93 -10.33 -3.46
C GLU A 148 13.41 -9.24 -4.40
N LEU A 149 12.32 -8.55 -4.05
CA LEU A 149 11.75 -7.45 -4.81
C LEU A 149 12.46 -6.10 -4.59
N ILE A 150 13.41 -5.97 -3.65
CA ILE A 150 14.10 -4.70 -3.39
C ILE A 150 14.77 -4.12 -4.64
N PRO A 151 15.55 -4.88 -5.43
CA PRO A 151 16.18 -4.34 -6.65
C PRO A 151 15.14 -3.83 -7.67
N TYR A 152 14.03 -4.54 -7.81
CA TYR A 152 12.91 -4.11 -8.66
C TYR A 152 12.29 -2.80 -8.16
N LEU A 153 12.08 -2.68 -6.85
CA LEU A 153 11.57 -1.46 -6.24
C LEU A 153 12.51 -0.26 -6.42
N GLU A 154 13.81 -0.47 -6.34
CA GLU A 154 14.81 0.57 -6.59
C GLU A 154 14.74 1.06 -8.04
N GLU A 155 14.59 0.16 -9.00
CA GLU A 155 14.38 0.49 -10.40
C GLU A 155 13.10 1.29 -10.62
N GLN A 156 11.97 0.80 -10.05
CA GLN A 156 10.68 1.49 -10.15
C GLN A 156 10.68 2.85 -9.45
N SER A 157 11.39 2.99 -8.34
CA SER A 157 11.58 4.27 -7.64
C SER A 157 12.34 5.28 -8.50
N LYS A 158 13.34 4.84 -9.24
CA LYS A 158 14.07 5.67 -10.19
C LYS A 158 13.15 6.13 -11.33
N LEU A 159 12.43 5.21 -11.95
CA LEU A 159 11.46 5.54 -13.01
C LEU A 159 10.39 6.51 -12.52
N ALA A 160 9.87 6.30 -11.31
CA ALA A 160 8.89 7.19 -10.71
C ALA A 160 9.45 8.61 -10.49
N SER A 161 10.70 8.73 -10.06
CA SER A 161 11.37 10.02 -9.84
C SER A 161 11.69 10.74 -11.16
N GLU A 162 12.06 10.01 -12.21
CA GLU A 162 12.46 10.57 -13.51
C GLU A 162 11.27 10.88 -14.42
N GLN A 163 10.23 10.05 -14.38
CA GLN A 163 9.12 10.08 -15.33
C GLN A 163 7.76 10.40 -14.69
N GLY A 164 7.68 10.43 -13.36
CA GLY A 164 6.44 10.66 -12.64
C GLY A 164 5.46 9.48 -12.67
N ILE A 165 5.92 8.27 -13.04
CA ILE A 165 5.07 7.07 -13.11
C ILE A 165 4.90 6.50 -11.70
N PRO A 166 3.66 6.39 -11.17
CA PRO A 166 3.44 5.83 -9.84
C PRO A 166 3.86 4.37 -9.73
N ILE A 167 4.56 4.01 -8.64
CA ILE A 167 4.95 2.60 -8.37
C ILE A 167 3.70 1.75 -8.14
N MET A 168 2.76 2.24 -7.34
CA MET A 168 1.45 1.60 -7.15
C MET A 168 0.37 2.49 -7.76
N ARG A 169 -0.45 1.93 -8.63
CA ARG A 169 -1.47 2.68 -9.36
C ARG A 169 -2.69 1.83 -9.72
N PRO A 170 -3.88 2.44 -9.84
CA PRO A 170 -5.08 1.70 -10.23
C PRO A 170 -4.93 1.17 -11.66
N THR A 171 -5.59 0.06 -11.96
CA THR A 171 -5.54 -0.61 -13.26
C THR A 171 -5.91 0.30 -14.42
N VAL A 172 -6.87 1.20 -14.24
CA VAL A 172 -7.30 2.18 -15.23
C VAL A 172 -6.17 3.12 -15.70
N TYR A 173 -5.11 3.28 -14.91
CA TYR A 173 -3.96 4.10 -15.32
C TYR A 173 -3.26 3.54 -16.58
N ASP A 174 -3.06 2.21 -16.62
CA ASP A 174 -2.40 1.53 -17.74
C ASP A 174 -3.42 1.09 -18.83
N PHE A 175 -4.71 0.90 -18.50
CA PHE A 175 -5.71 0.26 -19.35
C PHE A 175 -6.98 1.13 -19.51
N GLN A 176 -6.79 2.38 -19.89
CA GLN A 176 -7.87 3.39 -20.03
C GLN A 176 -8.91 3.03 -21.10
N ASP A 177 -8.54 2.21 -22.09
CA ASP A 177 -9.43 1.78 -23.17
C ASP A 177 -10.30 0.57 -22.78
N GLU A 178 -10.16 0.07 -21.55
CA GLU A 178 -10.92 -1.06 -21.02
C GLU A 178 -11.89 -0.60 -19.93
N PRO A 179 -13.19 -0.38 -20.24
CA PRO A 179 -14.17 0.13 -19.28
C PRO A 179 -14.31 -0.71 -18.01
N GLU A 180 -13.99 -1.99 -18.08
CA GLU A 180 -14.01 -2.93 -16.95
C GLU A 180 -13.05 -2.50 -15.84
N THR A 181 -11.98 -1.75 -16.17
CA THR A 181 -11.00 -1.25 -15.20
C THR A 181 -11.50 -0.04 -14.39
N TYR A 182 -12.54 0.65 -14.86
CA TYR A 182 -13.02 1.90 -14.22
C TYR A 182 -13.63 1.66 -12.84
N ASN A 183 -14.12 0.46 -12.59
CA ASN A 183 -14.72 0.08 -11.32
C ASN A 183 -13.84 -0.88 -10.50
N GLN A 184 -12.61 -1.14 -10.93
CA GLN A 184 -11.65 -1.92 -10.16
C GLN A 184 -11.02 -1.04 -9.08
N SER A 185 -11.50 -1.17 -7.84
CA SER A 185 -11.06 -0.35 -6.72
C SER A 185 -9.98 -0.99 -5.86
N PHE A 186 -9.79 -2.29 -5.97
CA PHE A 186 -8.93 -3.06 -5.05
C PHE A 186 -7.77 -3.75 -5.75
N GLU A 187 -7.91 -4.04 -7.04
CA GLU A 187 -6.84 -4.50 -7.90
C GLU A 187 -5.95 -3.33 -8.30
N TYR A 188 -4.66 -3.59 -8.46
CA TYR A 188 -3.72 -2.54 -8.83
C TYR A 188 -2.52 -3.07 -9.61
N ILE A 189 -1.83 -2.15 -10.28
CA ILE A 189 -0.53 -2.39 -10.91
C ILE A 189 0.57 -1.97 -9.95
N PHE A 190 1.56 -2.83 -9.77
CA PHE A 190 2.75 -2.57 -8.98
C PHE A 190 3.99 -2.57 -9.88
N GLY A 191 4.57 -1.41 -10.07
CA GLY A 191 5.61 -1.16 -11.07
C GLY A 191 5.07 -1.35 -12.50
N ASP A 192 5.95 -1.76 -13.39
CA ASP A 192 5.62 -1.99 -14.80
C ASP A 192 5.20 -3.45 -15.11
N LYS A 193 5.44 -4.37 -14.19
CA LYS A 193 5.31 -5.82 -14.44
C LYS A 193 4.15 -6.50 -13.73
N PHE A 194 3.77 -6.05 -12.53
CA PHE A 194 2.88 -6.83 -11.68
C PHE A 194 1.45 -6.31 -11.69
N PHE A 195 0.50 -7.22 -11.84
CA PHE A 195 -0.91 -7.02 -11.48
C PHE A 195 -1.20 -7.79 -10.21
N ILE A 196 -1.84 -7.14 -9.25
CA ILE A 196 -2.16 -7.69 -7.92
C ILE A 196 -3.67 -7.65 -7.71
N ALA A 197 -4.25 -8.80 -7.33
CA ALA A 197 -5.65 -8.89 -6.89
C ALA A 197 -5.70 -9.35 -5.41
N PRO A 198 -5.60 -8.44 -4.45
CA PRO A 198 -5.46 -8.78 -3.05
C PRO A 198 -6.71 -9.43 -2.46
N ILE A 199 -6.51 -10.21 -1.41
CA ILE A 199 -7.58 -10.77 -0.59
C ILE A 199 -7.84 -9.82 0.59
N TYR A 200 -9.07 -9.37 0.74
CA TYR A 200 -9.48 -8.35 1.71
C TYR A 200 -10.77 -8.73 2.47
N GLN A 201 -11.14 -9.99 2.43
CA GLN A 201 -12.29 -10.55 3.15
C GLN A 201 -11.86 -11.79 3.92
N PRO A 202 -12.38 -12.01 5.15
CA PRO A 202 -12.08 -13.21 5.91
C PRO A 202 -12.63 -14.46 5.22
N GLU A 203 -11.99 -15.59 5.49
CA GLU A 203 -12.43 -16.92 5.03
C GLU A 203 -12.66 -17.01 3.51
N CYS A 204 -11.93 -16.20 2.75
CA CYS A 204 -12.05 -16.15 1.29
C CYS A 204 -11.46 -17.41 0.67
N THR A 205 -12.29 -18.19 -0.02
CA THR A 205 -11.91 -19.43 -0.71
C THR A 205 -11.84 -19.29 -2.22
N SER A 206 -12.33 -18.18 -2.76
CA SER A 206 -12.26 -17.86 -4.19
C SER A 206 -12.14 -16.35 -4.41
N ARG A 207 -11.47 -15.95 -5.49
CA ARG A 207 -11.31 -14.55 -5.86
C ARG A 207 -11.64 -14.35 -7.34
N GLU A 208 -12.62 -13.47 -7.59
CA GLU A 208 -12.99 -13.05 -8.93
C GLU A 208 -12.49 -11.62 -9.18
N PHE A 209 -11.92 -11.37 -10.35
CA PHE A 209 -11.44 -10.08 -10.78
C PHE A 209 -11.31 -10.02 -12.29
N TYR A 210 -11.32 -8.83 -12.86
CA TYR A 210 -10.98 -8.62 -14.25
C TYR A 210 -9.46 -8.50 -14.41
N LEU A 211 -8.87 -9.37 -15.23
CA LEU A 211 -7.45 -9.30 -15.60
C LEU A 211 -7.32 -8.42 -16.85
N PRO A 212 -6.78 -7.19 -16.75
CA PRO A 212 -6.78 -6.25 -17.86
C PRO A 212 -5.71 -6.59 -18.91
N GLY A 213 -5.72 -5.86 -20.02
CA GLY A 213 -4.70 -5.97 -21.07
C GLY A 213 -5.11 -6.92 -22.17
N LYS A 214 -6.13 -6.54 -22.97
CA LYS A 214 -6.51 -7.27 -24.17
C LYS A 214 -5.31 -7.48 -25.09
N GLY A 215 -4.96 -8.74 -25.35
CA GLY A 215 -3.79 -9.12 -26.15
C GLY A 215 -2.47 -9.25 -25.36
N ILE A 216 -2.49 -9.02 -24.06
CA ILE A 216 -1.35 -9.29 -23.17
C ILE A 216 -1.50 -10.70 -22.60
N THR A 217 -0.40 -11.45 -22.58
CA THR A 217 -0.32 -12.70 -21.81
C THR A 217 0.26 -12.39 -20.44
N TRP A 218 -0.49 -12.77 -19.41
CA TRP A 218 -0.08 -12.67 -18.02
C TRP A 218 0.34 -14.03 -17.50
N THR A 219 1.42 -14.10 -16.76
CA THR A 219 1.88 -15.32 -16.09
C THR A 219 1.59 -15.23 -14.60
N HIS A 220 0.83 -16.15 -14.05
CA HIS A 220 0.61 -16.22 -12.61
C HIS A 220 1.94 -16.43 -11.88
N TYR A 221 2.30 -15.52 -10.99
CA TYR A 221 3.66 -15.43 -10.43
C TYR A 221 4.12 -16.71 -9.72
N PHE A 222 3.21 -17.37 -8.99
CA PHE A 222 3.55 -18.56 -8.20
C PHE A 222 3.37 -19.88 -8.97
N THR A 223 2.27 -20.05 -9.71
CA THR A 223 1.97 -21.31 -10.41
C THR A 223 2.63 -21.41 -11.79
N LYS A 224 3.03 -20.27 -12.37
CA LYS A 224 3.58 -20.15 -13.74
C LYS A 224 2.57 -20.47 -14.85
N GLU A 225 1.30 -20.54 -14.52
CA GLU A 225 0.24 -20.68 -15.50
C GLU A 225 0.02 -19.36 -16.26
N GLU A 226 -0.29 -19.47 -17.55
CA GLU A 226 -0.51 -18.33 -18.42
C GLU A 226 -2.02 -18.03 -18.57
N TYR A 227 -2.35 -16.74 -18.55
CA TYR A 227 -3.70 -16.22 -18.70
C TYR A 227 -3.70 -15.09 -19.73
N GLN A 228 -4.73 -15.09 -20.59
CA GLN A 228 -4.93 -13.95 -21.49
C GLN A 228 -5.58 -12.80 -20.74
N GLY A 229 -5.08 -11.60 -20.95
CA GLY A 229 -5.71 -10.38 -20.45
C GLY A 229 -7.01 -10.05 -21.18
N GLY A 230 -7.78 -9.12 -20.62
CA GLY A 230 -9.07 -8.69 -21.17
C GLY A 230 -10.23 -9.61 -20.80
N GLN A 231 -10.16 -10.33 -19.68
CA GLN A 231 -11.22 -11.28 -19.26
C GLN A 231 -11.41 -11.33 -17.74
N GLN A 232 -12.57 -11.84 -17.33
CA GLN A 232 -12.83 -12.20 -15.93
C GLN A 232 -12.09 -13.48 -15.57
N ILE A 233 -11.42 -13.46 -14.43
CA ILE A 233 -10.72 -14.62 -13.86
C ILE A 233 -11.38 -14.98 -12.54
N SER A 234 -11.54 -16.27 -12.29
CA SER A 234 -11.91 -16.83 -10.98
C SER A 234 -10.86 -17.84 -10.58
N LEU A 235 -10.29 -17.65 -9.38
CA LEU A 235 -9.28 -18.53 -8.81
C LEU A 235 -9.74 -19.07 -7.46
N ASP A 236 -9.51 -20.35 -7.21
CA ASP A 236 -9.58 -20.91 -5.88
C ASP A 236 -8.41 -20.37 -5.05
N ILE A 237 -8.69 -19.92 -3.83
CA ILE A 237 -7.72 -19.24 -2.97
C ILE A 237 -7.56 -20.00 -1.67
N GLY A 238 -6.35 -20.48 -1.42
CA GLY A 238 -5.93 -20.92 -0.10
C GLY A 238 -5.46 -19.75 0.76
N LEU A 239 -5.29 -20.01 2.04
CA LEU A 239 -4.83 -18.97 2.98
C LEU A 239 -3.40 -18.47 2.66
N GLU A 240 -2.59 -19.31 2.01
CA GLU A 240 -1.22 -18.98 1.63
C GLU A 240 -1.10 -18.34 0.24
N ASP A 241 -2.23 -18.10 -0.42
CA ASP A 241 -2.26 -17.62 -1.80
C ASP A 241 -2.66 -16.14 -1.88
N ILE A 242 -2.08 -15.45 -2.80
CA ILE A 242 -2.49 -14.13 -3.29
C ILE A 242 -2.36 -14.14 -4.81
N PRO A 243 -3.41 -13.78 -5.57
CA PRO A 243 -3.31 -13.66 -7.02
C PRO A 243 -2.34 -12.54 -7.41
N VAL A 244 -1.23 -12.94 -7.99
CA VAL A 244 -0.18 -12.05 -8.52
C VAL A 244 0.15 -12.52 -9.92
N PHE A 245 0.13 -11.61 -10.87
CA PHE A 245 0.44 -11.88 -12.26
C PHE A 245 1.56 -10.97 -12.74
N THR A 246 2.38 -11.49 -13.63
CA THR A 246 3.45 -10.72 -14.27
C THR A 246 3.27 -10.70 -15.79
N ARG A 247 3.64 -9.59 -16.39
CA ARG A 247 3.83 -9.44 -17.85
C ARG A 247 5.30 -9.18 -18.17
N ASP A 248 5.74 -9.63 -19.34
CA ASP A 248 7.07 -9.33 -19.87
C ASP A 248 7.15 -7.89 -20.44
#